data_33d2d18383b36a0649eaae0a3c6fd724
#
_entry.id   33d2d18383b36a0649eaae0a3c6fd724
#
_cell.length_a   1.000
_cell.length_b   1.000
_cell.length_c   1.000
_cell.angle_alpha   90.00
_cell.angle_beta   90.00
_cell.angle_gamma   90.00
#
_symmetry.space_group_name_H-M   'P 1'
#
loop_
_entity.id
_entity.type
_entity.pdbx_description
1 polymer ?
#
loop_
_entity_poly.entity_id
_entity_poly.type
_entity_poly.pdbx_seq_one_letter_code
_entity_poly.pdbx_strand_id
1 'polypeptide(L)'
;NAKTLKEYNFKANVNYNLVMSKTGQITDKAFDFLQITGSEAIHPDIEFQAEMSFVAADFYYNLGFITEARHWAYETLVFFPYNRRTMQLLVKIHLVTGEYVAARQYLDLLKSGFGSKNFIREFEPLTTDTSLFSNYPELVEKRSFIPAEDELNPSIEARFKQLLASNPQNKKAFEFLMLYYLLESDAEKFVELYKNAHQYFDKTPDVYEEALLTFGKLYELPEIS
;
A
#
# COMPACT_ATOMS: atom_id res chain seq x y z
N ASN A 1 22.88 -18.24 8.86
CA ASN A 1 21.97 -18.43 9.97
C ASN A 1 20.54 -18.38 9.43
N ALA A 2 19.67 -19.36 9.81
CA ALA A 2 18.29 -19.45 9.29
C ALA A 2 17.46 -18.21 9.58
N LYS A 3 17.65 -17.57 10.73
CA LYS A 3 16.97 -16.32 11.10
C LYS A 3 17.33 -15.17 10.14
N THR A 4 18.60 -15.02 9.81
CA THR A 4 19.09 -13.99 8.89
C THR A 4 18.56 -14.19 7.47
N LEU A 5 18.43 -15.46 7.02
CA LEU A 5 17.84 -15.80 5.72
C LEU A 5 16.34 -15.49 5.68
N LYS A 6 15.60 -15.78 6.74
CA LYS A 6 14.18 -15.45 6.85
C LYS A 6 13.96 -13.94 6.79
N GLU A 7 14.75 -13.16 7.52
CA GLU A 7 14.70 -11.69 7.53
C GLU A 7 15.04 -11.09 6.15
N TYR A 8 16.07 -11.61 5.49
CA TYR A 8 16.44 -11.17 4.15
C TYR A 8 15.33 -11.43 3.14
N ASN A 9 14.77 -12.63 3.16
CA ASN A 9 13.69 -13.00 2.26
C ASN A 9 12.43 -12.17 2.49
N PHE A 10 12.08 -11.86 3.74
CA PHE A 10 10.96 -10.98 4.07
C PHE A 10 11.15 -9.57 3.46
N LYS A 11 12.29 -8.93 3.73
CA LYS A 11 12.61 -7.60 3.17
C LYS A 11 12.57 -7.59 1.64
N ALA A 12 13.10 -8.64 1.01
CA ALA A 12 13.09 -8.79 -0.44
C ALA A 12 11.66 -8.94 -0.98
N ASN A 13 10.83 -9.79 -0.37
CA ASN A 13 9.43 -9.96 -0.76
C ASN A 13 8.62 -8.67 -0.62
N VAL A 14 8.70 -7.99 0.53
CA VAL A 14 7.96 -6.73 0.75
C VAL A 14 8.36 -5.67 -0.30
N ASN A 15 9.67 -5.49 -0.53
CA ASN A 15 10.14 -4.52 -1.52
C ASN A 15 9.71 -4.90 -2.94
N TYR A 16 9.78 -6.18 -3.30
CA TYR A 16 9.33 -6.67 -4.59
C TYR A 16 7.84 -6.37 -4.80
N ASN A 17 7.00 -6.77 -3.85
CA ASN A 17 5.56 -6.55 -3.92
C ASN A 17 5.22 -5.05 -3.98
N LEU A 18 5.92 -4.21 -3.23
CA LEU A 18 5.77 -2.76 -3.29
C LEU A 18 6.11 -2.20 -4.69
N VAL A 19 7.22 -2.64 -5.30
CA VAL A 19 7.61 -2.20 -6.65
C VAL A 19 6.59 -2.65 -7.68
N MET A 20 6.16 -3.91 -7.63
CA MET A 20 5.16 -4.46 -8.55
C MET A 20 3.82 -3.72 -8.42
N SER A 21 3.39 -3.39 -7.21
CA SER A 21 2.19 -2.59 -6.97
C SER A 21 2.33 -1.16 -7.52
N LYS A 22 3.46 -0.49 -7.28
CA LYS A 22 3.70 0.87 -7.80
C LYS A 22 3.72 0.95 -9.32
N THR A 23 4.14 -0.13 -9.97
CA THR A 23 4.19 -0.24 -11.45
C THR A 23 2.92 -0.84 -12.06
N GLY A 24 1.91 -1.19 -11.23
CA GLY A 24 0.66 -1.82 -11.68
C GLY A 24 0.83 -3.24 -12.19
N GLN A 25 1.89 -3.94 -11.77
CA GLN A 25 2.25 -5.28 -12.25
C GLN A 25 2.09 -6.36 -11.17
N ILE A 26 1.52 -6.02 -10.00
CA ILE A 26 1.47 -6.95 -8.86
C ILE A 26 0.68 -8.22 -9.23
N THR A 27 -0.43 -8.09 -9.92
CA THR A 27 -1.28 -9.22 -10.30
C THR A 27 -0.56 -10.19 -11.24
N ASP A 28 0.20 -9.67 -12.22
CA ASP A 28 0.83 -10.53 -13.22
C ASP A 28 2.16 -11.12 -12.74
N LYS A 29 2.84 -10.43 -11.82
CA LYS A 29 4.23 -10.73 -11.47
C LYS A 29 4.48 -11.08 -10.01
N ALA A 30 3.46 -11.10 -9.15
CA ALA A 30 3.68 -11.41 -7.73
C ALA A 30 4.41 -12.75 -7.54
N PHE A 31 4.11 -13.74 -8.37
CA PHE A 31 4.67 -15.08 -8.27
C PHE A 31 5.94 -15.31 -9.11
N ASP A 32 6.40 -14.32 -9.90
CA ASP A 32 7.74 -14.36 -10.54
C ASP A 32 8.85 -14.34 -9.48
N PHE A 33 8.55 -13.86 -8.28
CA PHE A 33 9.41 -13.91 -7.11
C PHE A 33 8.82 -14.87 -6.07
N LEU A 34 9.67 -15.71 -5.48
CA LEU A 34 9.23 -16.68 -4.48
C LEU A 34 8.63 -15.96 -3.26
N GLN A 35 7.34 -16.16 -3.00
CA GLN A 35 6.62 -15.61 -1.84
C GLN A 35 6.87 -16.46 -0.58
N ILE A 36 8.13 -16.58 -0.16
CA ILE A 36 8.57 -17.49 0.91
C ILE A 36 7.92 -17.20 2.25
N THR A 37 7.57 -15.92 2.48
CA THR A 37 6.96 -15.49 3.73
C THR A 37 5.42 -15.48 3.67
N GLY A 38 4.87 -15.96 2.56
CA GLY A 38 3.41 -16.01 2.38
C GLY A 38 2.76 -14.64 2.50
N SER A 39 1.62 -14.59 3.14
CA SER A 39 0.85 -13.35 3.34
C SER A 39 1.57 -12.30 4.21
N GLU A 40 2.55 -12.67 5.02
CA GLU A 40 3.37 -11.71 5.78
C GLU A 40 4.05 -10.67 4.88
N ALA A 41 4.38 -11.02 3.62
CA ALA A 41 5.05 -10.11 2.69
C ALA A 41 4.14 -9.09 2.00
N ILE A 42 2.84 -9.19 2.18
CA ILE A 42 1.87 -8.23 1.64
C ILE A 42 1.42 -7.18 2.67
N HIS A 43 1.88 -7.32 3.90
CA HIS A 43 1.84 -6.25 4.89
C HIS A 43 3.11 -6.31 5.73
N PRO A 44 3.89 -5.24 5.82
CA PRO A 44 5.06 -5.21 6.67
C PRO A 44 4.59 -5.20 8.12
N ASP A 45 4.50 -6.38 8.74
CA ASP A 45 4.27 -6.51 10.17
C ASP A 45 5.56 -6.19 10.93
N ILE A 46 5.45 -5.52 12.09
CA ILE A 46 6.42 -4.53 12.48
C ILE A 46 7.21 -4.89 13.72
N GLU A 47 7.16 -6.09 14.12
CA GLU A 47 8.24 -6.58 14.99
C GLU A 47 9.63 -6.41 14.36
N PHE A 48 9.67 -5.80 13.16
CA PHE A 48 10.84 -5.70 12.30
C PHE A 48 11.47 -4.31 12.32
N GLN A 49 12.58 -4.21 13.03
CA GLN A 49 13.70 -3.27 12.85
C GLN A 49 13.38 -1.87 12.26
N ALA A 50 13.90 -0.84 12.91
CA ALA A 50 13.89 0.57 12.50
C ALA A 50 14.13 0.80 10.98
N GLU A 51 14.93 -0.08 10.37
CA GLU A 51 15.28 -0.02 8.94
C GLU A 51 14.10 -0.27 7.99
N MET A 52 13.03 -0.94 8.45
CA MET A 52 11.85 -1.22 7.62
C MET A 52 10.75 -0.15 7.76
N SER A 53 10.84 0.74 8.74
CA SER A 53 9.80 1.74 9.01
C SER A 53 9.52 2.65 7.80
N PHE A 54 10.56 3.06 7.05
CA PHE A 54 10.37 3.87 5.85
C PHE A 54 9.75 3.08 4.69
N VAL A 55 10.04 1.77 4.59
CA VAL A 55 9.42 0.89 3.59
C VAL A 55 7.95 0.68 3.93
N ALA A 56 7.63 0.46 5.21
CA ALA A 56 6.28 0.35 5.70
C ALA A 56 5.46 1.62 5.43
N ALA A 57 6.03 2.81 5.71
CA ALA A 57 5.39 4.09 5.42
C ALA A 57 5.05 4.22 3.92
N ASP A 58 5.99 3.92 3.03
CA ASP A 58 5.79 3.93 1.59
C ASP A 58 4.75 2.90 1.14
N PHE A 59 4.80 1.70 1.71
CA PHE A 59 3.89 0.60 1.40
C PHE A 59 2.45 0.99 1.73
N TYR A 60 2.21 1.39 2.97
CA TYR A 60 0.87 1.79 3.42
C TYR A 60 0.34 3.01 2.66
N TYR A 61 1.18 4.00 2.38
CA TYR A 61 0.79 5.14 1.55
C TYR A 61 0.39 4.71 0.13
N ASN A 62 1.16 3.80 -0.48
CA ASN A 62 0.86 3.29 -1.83
C ASN A 62 -0.52 2.63 -1.89
N LEU A 63 -0.90 1.88 -0.87
CA LEU A 63 -2.20 1.19 -0.79
C LEU A 63 -3.37 2.10 -0.40
N GLY A 64 -3.09 3.23 0.26
CA GLY A 64 -4.12 4.15 0.75
C GLY A 64 -4.41 4.07 2.24
N PHE A 65 -3.65 3.29 3.01
CA PHE A 65 -3.68 3.27 4.47
C PHE A 65 -2.96 4.50 5.03
N ILE A 66 -3.62 5.67 4.99
CA ILE A 66 -2.98 6.96 5.25
C ILE A 66 -2.57 7.11 6.71
N THR A 67 -3.38 6.62 7.65
CA THR A 67 -3.08 6.67 9.10
C THR A 67 -1.87 5.83 9.44
N GLU A 68 -1.77 4.61 8.92
CA GLU A 68 -0.62 3.73 9.10
C GLU A 68 0.63 4.29 8.42
N ALA A 69 0.49 4.81 7.21
CA ALA A 69 1.61 5.45 6.52
C ALA A 69 2.18 6.61 7.35
N ARG A 70 1.33 7.42 7.98
CA ARG A 70 1.73 8.50 8.88
C ARG A 70 2.45 7.98 10.12
N HIS A 71 1.88 6.96 10.76
CA HIS A 71 2.50 6.32 11.93
C HIS A 71 3.93 5.87 11.62
N TRP A 72 4.10 5.08 10.55
CA TRP A 72 5.41 4.57 10.16
C TRP A 72 6.38 5.63 9.68
N ALA A 73 5.88 6.70 9.08
CA ALA A 73 6.70 7.84 8.73
C ALA A 73 7.24 8.55 9.97
N TYR A 74 6.43 8.70 11.03
CA TYR A 74 6.91 9.23 12.30
C TYR A 74 7.92 8.30 12.99
N GLU A 75 7.64 7.00 13.04
CA GLU A 75 8.60 6.02 13.55
C GLU A 75 9.94 6.10 12.81
N THR A 76 9.91 6.27 11.48
CA THR A 76 11.14 6.47 10.71
C THR A 76 11.92 7.69 11.19
N LEU A 77 11.26 8.81 11.49
CA LEU A 77 11.95 10.01 11.93
C LEU A 77 12.48 9.92 13.36
N VAL A 78 11.95 9.03 14.22
CA VAL A 78 12.54 8.71 15.53
C VAL A 78 13.94 8.12 15.37
N PHE A 79 14.12 7.20 14.43
CA PHE A 79 15.41 6.55 14.18
C PHE A 79 16.31 7.35 13.22
N PHE A 80 15.70 8.03 12.26
CA PHE A 80 16.36 8.77 11.18
C PHE A 80 15.80 10.19 11.04
N PRO A 81 16.10 11.11 11.97
CA PRO A 81 15.44 12.43 12.08
C PRO A 81 15.55 13.31 10.82
N TYR A 82 16.55 13.05 9.99
CA TYR A 82 16.82 13.82 8.76
C TYR A 82 16.51 13.03 7.48
N ASN A 83 15.66 11.99 7.57
CA ASN A 83 15.26 11.22 6.39
C ASN A 83 14.41 12.08 5.46
N ARG A 84 15.03 12.63 4.42
CA ARG A 84 14.40 13.52 3.44
C ARG A 84 13.19 12.87 2.76
N ARG A 85 13.29 11.60 2.37
CA ARG A 85 12.21 10.88 1.69
C ARG A 85 10.98 10.76 2.59
N THR A 86 11.19 10.45 3.85
CA THR A 86 10.10 10.37 4.84
C THR A 86 9.48 11.73 5.10
N MET A 87 10.27 12.81 5.19
CA MET A 87 9.72 14.16 5.32
C MET A 87 8.87 14.56 4.10
N GLN A 88 9.31 14.21 2.88
CA GLN A 88 8.52 14.43 1.67
C GLN A 88 7.21 13.63 1.69
N LEU A 89 7.24 12.39 2.19
CA LEU A 89 6.05 11.58 2.36
C LEU A 89 5.08 12.21 3.39
N LEU A 90 5.59 12.70 4.52
CA LEU A 90 4.78 13.39 5.52
C LEU A 90 4.14 14.67 4.97
N VAL A 91 4.83 15.43 4.13
CA VAL A 91 4.20 16.57 3.42
C VAL A 91 2.98 16.09 2.63
N LYS A 92 3.10 15.04 1.83
CA LYS A 92 1.99 14.50 1.05
C LYS A 92 0.86 14.00 1.95
N ILE A 93 1.18 13.25 3.01
CA ILE A 93 0.19 12.75 3.98
C ILE A 93 -0.58 13.91 4.61
N HIS A 94 0.10 14.95 5.11
CA HIS A 94 -0.55 16.10 5.73
C HIS A 94 -1.39 16.93 4.72
N LEU A 95 -0.97 17.01 3.46
CA LEU A 95 -1.79 17.62 2.41
C LEU A 95 -3.05 16.79 2.15
N VAL A 96 -2.94 15.46 2.13
CA VAL A 96 -4.05 14.53 1.94
C VAL A 96 -5.05 14.63 3.10
N THR A 97 -4.58 14.71 4.35
CA THR A 97 -5.43 14.83 5.55
C THR A 97 -5.94 16.27 5.82
N GLY A 98 -5.48 17.27 5.04
CA GLY A 98 -5.89 18.66 5.23
C GLY A 98 -5.14 19.40 6.34
N GLU A 99 -4.06 18.80 6.85
CA GLU A 99 -3.22 19.36 7.92
C GLU A 99 -2.14 20.29 7.33
N TYR A 100 -2.55 21.39 6.66
CA TYR A 100 -1.68 22.25 5.86
C TYR A 100 -0.56 22.92 6.67
N VAL A 101 -0.79 23.20 7.96
CA VAL A 101 0.24 23.78 8.85
C VAL A 101 1.36 22.78 9.07
N ALA A 102 1.04 21.50 9.32
CA ALA A 102 2.02 20.45 9.50
C ALA A 102 2.78 20.19 8.18
N ALA A 103 2.09 20.16 7.04
CA ALA A 103 2.74 20.06 5.74
C ALA A 103 3.78 21.15 5.53
N ARG A 104 3.45 22.42 5.89
CA ARG A 104 4.37 23.54 5.78
C ARG A 104 5.60 23.39 6.68
N GLN A 105 5.42 22.93 7.92
CA GLN A 105 6.55 22.68 8.82
C GLN A 105 7.57 21.70 8.22
N TYR A 106 7.11 20.61 7.62
CA TYR A 106 8.01 19.66 6.94
C TYR A 106 8.66 20.25 5.68
N LEU A 107 7.96 21.09 4.93
CA LEU A 107 8.55 21.82 3.80
C LEU A 107 9.65 22.77 4.28
N ASP A 108 9.46 23.47 5.40
CA ASP A 108 10.47 24.36 5.98
C ASP A 108 11.70 23.57 6.47
N LEU A 109 11.52 22.40 7.08
CA LEU A 109 12.63 21.51 7.41
C LEU A 109 13.39 21.06 6.15
N LEU A 110 12.70 20.74 5.06
CA LEU A 110 13.32 20.35 3.79
C LEU A 110 14.10 21.47 3.11
N LYS A 111 13.81 22.75 3.39
CA LYS A 111 14.58 23.92 2.87
C LYS A 111 16.00 23.96 3.39
N SER A 112 16.25 23.46 4.61
CA SER A 112 17.59 23.41 5.20
C SER A 112 18.51 22.37 4.57
N GLY A 113 17.94 21.41 3.79
CA GLY A 113 18.66 20.30 3.18
C GLY A 113 18.87 20.48 1.67
N PHE A 114 19.80 19.68 1.11
CA PHE A 114 20.03 19.64 -0.33
C PHE A 114 19.04 18.72 -1.05
N GLY A 115 18.70 19.05 -2.31
CA GLY A 115 18.00 18.14 -3.23
C GLY A 115 16.47 18.12 -3.11
N SER A 116 15.84 19.03 -2.35
CA SER A 116 14.38 19.11 -2.24
C SER A 116 13.76 20.32 -2.98
N LYS A 117 14.54 21.13 -3.68
CA LYS A 117 14.05 22.38 -4.28
C LYS A 117 12.83 22.21 -5.21
N ASN A 118 12.87 21.19 -6.08
CA ASN A 118 11.75 20.94 -7.00
C ASN A 118 10.51 20.48 -6.25
N PHE A 119 10.65 19.60 -5.27
CA PHE A 119 9.57 19.14 -4.42
C PHE A 119 8.94 20.30 -3.63
N ILE A 120 9.75 21.15 -3.01
CA ILE A 120 9.27 22.32 -2.27
C ILE A 120 8.48 23.24 -3.19
N ARG A 121 9.05 23.60 -4.35
CA ARG A 121 8.38 24.47 -5.34
C ARG A 121 7.04 23.92 -5.81
N GLU A 122 6.93 22.59 -5.91
CA GLU A 122 5.71 21.89 -6.32
C GLU A 122 4.64 21.91 -5.23
N PHE A 123 4.99 21.56 -3.98
CA PHE A 123 4.01 21.31 -2.93
C PHE A 123 3.75 22.51 -1.99
N GLU A 124 4.66 23.47 -1.89
CA GLU A 124 4.50 24.62 -0.98
C GLU A 124 3.24 25.47 -1.30
N PRO A 125 2.86 25.74 -2.57
CA PRO A 125 1.66 26.51 -2.86
C PRO A 125 0.38 25.88 -2.29
N LEU A 126 0.29 24.54 -2.20
CA LEU A 126 -0.89 23.85 -1.67
C LEU A 126 -1.11 24.11 -0.16
N THR A 127 -0.10 24.58 0.56
CA THR A 127 -0.25 24.92 1.99
C THR A 127 -0.94 26.27 2.23
N THR A 128 -1.11 27.09 1.18
CA THR A 128 -1.73 28.41 1.24
C THR A 128 -2.96 28.52 0.34
N ASP A 129 -2.95 27.84 -0.79
CA ASP A 129 -4.06 27.81 -1.73
C ASP A 129 -4.54 26.36 -1.93
N THR A 130 -5.58 26.01 -1.18
CA THR A 130 -6.16 24.66 -1.21
C THR A 130 -6.94 24.38 -2.50
N SER A 131 -7.28 25.38 -3.29
CA SER A 131 -7.96 25.19 -4.57
C SER A 131 -7.07 24.45 -5.59
N LEU A 132 -5.76 24.56 -5.45
CA LEU A 132 -4.78 23.87 -6.28
C LEU A 132 -4.75 22.36 -6.06
N PHE A 133 -5.33 21.86 -4.96
CA PHE A 133 -5.28 20.43 -4.60
C PHE A 133 -5.86 19.53 -5.72
N SER A 134 -6.90 19.99 -6.40
CA SER A 134 -7.53 19.25 -7.50
C SER A 134 -6.59 18.99 -8.70
N ASN A 135 -5.50 19.75 -8.82
CA ASN A 135 -4.51 19.59 -9.88
C ASN A 135 -3.51 18.42 -9.59
N TYR A 136 -3.63 17.77 -8.44
CA TYR A 136 -2.75 16.69 -8.00
C TYR A 136 -3.52 15.37 -7.89
N PRO A 137 -3.67 14.61 -9.00
CA PRO A 137 -4.49 13.38 -9.02
C PRO A 137 -4.09 12.36 -7.94
N GLU A 138 -2.77 12.20 -7.68
CA GLU A 138 -2.29 11.33 -6.61
C GLU A 138 -2.86 11.72 -5.24
N LEU A 139 -2.82 13.01 -4.89
CA LEU A 139 -3.31 13.47 -3.59
C LEU A 139 -4.84 13.36 -3.49
N VAL A 140 -5.55 13.65 -4.60
CA VAL A 140 -7.01 13.51 -4.68
C VAL A 140 -7.40 12.05 -4.48
N GLU A 141 -6.73 11.13 -5.19
CA GLU A 141 -6.93 9.68 -5.04
C GLU A 141 -6.70 9.26 -3.58
N LYS A 142 -5.56 9.64 -2.98
CA LYS A 142 -5.23 9.25 -1.60
C LYS A 142 -6.22 9.81 -0.58
N ARG A 143 -6.72 11.02 -0.78
CA ARG A 143 -7.78 11.60 0.08
C ARG A 143 -9.08 10.80 0.02
N SER A 144 -9.43 10.27 -1.15
CA SER A 144 -10.64 9.46 -1.32
C SER A 144 -10.58 8.08 -0.64
N PHE A 145 -9.40 7.64 -0.24
CA PHE A 145 -9.19 6.37 0.47
C PHE A 145 -9.32 6.49 1.99
N ILE A 146 -9.35 7.72 2.53
CA ILE A 146 -9.48 7.91 3.98
C ILE A 146 -10.89 7.48 4.40
N PRO A 147 -11.03 6.47 5.30
CA PRO A 147 -12.33 6.05 5.81
C PRO A 147 -12.99 7.18 6.62
N ALA A 148 -14.33 7.24 6.60
CA ALA A 148 -15.08 8.18 7.42
C ALA A 148 -14.92 7.87 8.92
N GLU A 149 -14.76 6.59 9.27
CA GLU A 149 -14.48 6.09 10.61
C GLU A 149 -13.23 5.21 10.53
N ASP A 150 -12.19 5.59 11.26
CA ASP A 150 -10.92 4.86 11.30
C ASP A 150 -11.00 3.83 12.43
N GLU A 151 -11.60 2.68 12.14
CA GLU A 151 -11.59 1.55 13.06
C GLU A 151 -10.24 0.84 12.98
N LEU A 152 -9.52 0.82 14.10
CA LEU A 152 -8.32 0.02 14.26
C LEU A 152 -8.67 -1.47 14.18
N ASN A 153 -8.62 -2.02 12.97
CA ASN A 153 -8.88 -3.43 12.77
C ASN A 153 -7.54 -4.20 12.79
N PRO A 154 -7.40 -5.21 13.68
CA PRO A 154 -6.15 -5.96 13.80
C PRO A 154 -5.89 -6.88 12.60
N SER A 155 -6.93 -7.30 11.88
CA SER A 155 -6.80 -8.21 10.73
C SER A 155 -6.48 -7.44 9.45
N ILE A 156 -5.43 -7.85 8.74
CA ILE A 156 -5.07 -7.26 7.44
C ILE A 156 -6.19 -7.44 6.40
N GLU A 157 -6.87 -8.56 6.42
CA GLU A 157 -8.04 -8.83 5.57
C GLU A 157 -9.14 -7.79 5.80
N ALA A 158 -9.51 -7.56 7.07
CA ALA A 158 -10.54 -6.61 7.41
C ALA A 158 -10.14 -5.17 7.05
N ARG A 159 -8.86 -4.82 7.18
CA ARG A 159 -8.32 -3.51 6.77
C ARG A 159 -8.42 -3.31 5.25
N PHE A 160 -8.09 -4.31 4.43
CA PHE A 160 -8.30 -4.22 2.98
C PHE A 160 -9.78 -4.11 2.62
N LYS A 161 -10.66 -4.87 3.28
CA LYS A 161 -12.10 -4.76 3.11
C LYS A 161 -12.62 -3.37 3.46
N GLN A 162 -12.12 -2.77 4.53
CA GLN A 162 -12.46 -1.40 4.93
C GLN A 162 -12.04 -0.37 3.87
N LEU A 163 -10.81 -0.49 3.29
CA LEU A 163 -10.39 0.37 2.19
C LEU A 163 -11.31 0.24 0.97
N LEU A 164 -11.70 -0.99 0.61
CA LEU A 164 -12.62 -1.22 -0.51
C LEU A 164 -14.03 -0.72 -0.22
N ALA A 165 -14.50 -0.83 1.03
CA ALA A 165 -15.79 -0.25 1.44
C ALA A 165 -15.77 1.28 1.37
N SER A 166 -14.67 1.92 1.75
CA SER A 166 -14.49 3.38 1.70
C SER A 166 -14.34 3.88 0.25
N ASN A 167 -13.60 3.15 -0.56
CA ASN A 167 -13.46 3.46 -1.99
C ASN A 167 -13.43 2.17 -2.83
N PRO A 168 -14.58 1.76 -3.41
CA PRO A 168 -14.65 0.59 -4.29
C PRO A 168 -13.77 0.68 -5.55
N GLN A 169 -13.22 1.85 -5.89
CA GLN A 169 -12.32 2.03 -7.03
C GLN A 169 -10.85 1.84 -6.65
N ASN A 170 -10.54 1.48 -5.40
CA ASN A 170 -9.16 1.23 -4.98
C ASN A 170 -8.64 -0.11 -5.53
N LYS A 171 -8.22 -0.09 -6.81
CA LYS A 171 -7.68 -1.26 -7.50
C LYS A 171 -6.54 -1.93 -6.73
N LYS A 172 -5.63 -1.15 -6.12
CA LYS A 172 -4.50 -1.70 -5.38
C LYS A 172 -4.94 -2.50 -4.15
N ALA A 173 -5.92 -2.00 -3.40
CA ALA A 173 -6.48 -2.74 -2.27
C ALA A 173 -7.16 -4.04 -2.73
N PHE A 174 -7.85 -4.01 -3.88
CA PHE A 174 -8.43 -5.20 -4.48
C PHE A 174 -7.35 -6.22 -4.87
N GLU A 175 -6.31 -5.80 -5.60
CA GLU A 175 -5.21 -6.66 -6.03
C GLU A 175 -4.48 -7.31 -4.84
N PHE A 176 -4.24 -6.55 -3.78
CA PHE A 176 -3.61 -7.09 -2.57
C PHE A 176 -4.50 -8.04 -1.78
N LEU A 177 -5.81 -7.79 -1.71
CA LEU A 177 -6.75 -8.71 -1.05
C LEU A 177 -6.87 -10.01 -1.85
N MET A 178 -6.89 -9.95 -3.18
CA MET A 178 -6.84 -11.14 -4.04
C MET A 178 -5.55 -11.94 -3.81
N LEU A 179 -4.40 -11.26 -3.78
CA LEU A 179 -3.10 -11.88 -3.50
C LEU A 179 -3.06 -12.50 -2.09
N TYR A 180 -3.65 -11.84 -1.10
CA TYR A 180 -3.80 -12.37 0.25
C TYR A 180 -4.51 -13.73 0.24
N TYR A 181 -5.66 -13.82 -0.40
CA TYR A 181 -6.42 -15.07 -0.46
C TYR A 181 -5.69 -16.17 -1.24
N LEU A 182 -4.94 -15.82 -2.28
CA LEU A 182 -4.08 -16.78 -2.98
C LEU A 182 -2.97 -17.33 -2.08
N LEU A 183 -2.30 -16.47 -1.32
CA LEU A 183 -1.21 -16.86 -0.42
C LEU A 183 -1.69 -17.67 0.79
N GLU A 184 -2.91 -17.38 1.28
CA GLU A 184 -3.57 -18.15 2.34
C GLU A 184 -4.25 -19.42 1.83
N SER A 185 -4.31 -19.62 0.50
CA SER A 185 -5.05 -20.71 -0.14
C SER A 185 -6.54 -20.73 0.23
N ASP A 186 -7.12 -19.54 0.48
CA ASP A 186 -8.54 -19.38 0.81
C ASP A 186 -9.36 -19.29 -0.48
N ALA A 187 -9.67 -20.46 -1.04
CA ALA A 187 -10.37 -20.58 -2.32
C ALA A 187 -11.78 -19.97 -2.30
N GLU A 188 -12.51 -20.13 -1.21
CA GLU A 188 -13.88 -19.63 -1.09
C GLU A 188 -13.93 -18.11 -1.15
N LYS A 189 -13.11 -17.43 -0.35
CA LYS A 189 -13.05 -15.97 -0.34
C LYS A 189 -12.43 -15.41 -1.62
N PHE A 190 -11.47 -16.12 -2.22
CA PHE A 190 -10.90 -15.75 -3.51
C PHE A 190 -11.99 -15.71 -4.59
N VAL A 191 -12.78 -16.79 -4.71
CA VAL A 191 -13.87 -16.91 -5.70
C VAL A 191 -14.95 -15.85 -5.47
N GLU A 192 -15.32 -15.61 -4.19
CA GLU A 192 -16.28 -14.58 -3.86
C GLU A 192 -15.80 -13.17 -4.29
N LEU A 193 -14.57 -12.82 -3.97
CA LEU A 193 -14.00 -11.53 -4.34
C LEU A 193 -13.80 -11.40 -5.84
N TYR A 194 -13.40 -12.49 -6.52
CA TYR A 194 -13.19 -12.55 -7.96
C TYR A 194 -14.44 -12.13 -8.77
N LYS A 195 -15.65 -12.36 -8.28
CA LYS A 195 -16.90 -11.92 -8.93
C LYS A 195 -16.90 -10.41 -9.25
N ASN A 196 -16.09 -9.63 -8.52
CA ASN A 196 -15.93 -8.20 -8.71
C ASN A 196 -14.74 -7.81 -9.61
N ALA A 197 -13.94 -8.77 -10.08
CA ALA A 197 -12.70 -8.49 -10.84
C ALA A 197 -12.95 -7.67 -12.13
N HIS A 198 -14.12 -7.85 -12.77
CA HIS A 198 -14.52 -7.10 -13.96
C HIS A 198 -14.61 -5.58 -13.75
N GLN A 199 -14.69 -5.11 -12.50
CA GLN A 199 -14.69 -3.67 -12.18
C GLN A 199 -13.29 -3.06 -12.26
N TYR A 200 -12.24 -3.86 -12.20
CA TYR A 200 -10.85 -3.44 -12.10
C TYR A 200 -10.00 -3.81 -13.32
N PHE A 201 -10.46 -4.79 -14.11
CA PHE A 201 -9.71 -5.34 -15.24
C PHE A 201 -10.62 -5.49 -16.47
N ASP A 202 -10.15 -4.99 -17.60
CA ASP A 202 -10.80 -5.20 -18.91
C ASP A 202 -10.68 -6.65 -19.38
N LYS A 203 -9.55 -7.29 -19.06
CA LYS A 203 -9.28 -8.70 -19.25
C LYS A 203 -8.87 -9.31 -17.91
N THR A 204 -9.42 -10.46 -17.58
CA THR A 204 -9.01 -11.22 -16.39
C THR A 204 -7.51 -11.51 -16.43
N PRO A 205 -6.77 -11.23 -15.35
CA PRO A 205 -5.37 -11.61 -15.25
C PRO A 205 -5.18 -13.12 -15.29
N ASP A 206 -4.18 -13.59 -16.03
CA ASP A 206 -3.92 -15.02 -16.25
C ASP A 206 -3.74 -15.78 -14.92
N VAL A 207 -3.11 -15.16 -13.91
CA VAL A 207 -2.93 -15.76 -12.57
C VAL A 207 -4.25 -16.04 -11.85
N TYR A 208 -5.28 -15.23 -12.10
CA TYR A 208 -6.60 -15.48 -11.51
C TYR A 208 -7.32 -16.62 -12.21
N GLU A 209 -7.19 -16.74 -13.53
CA GLU A 209 -7.72 -17.87 -14.29
C GLU A 209 -7.06 -19.19 -13.86
N GLU A 210 -5.73 -19.20 -13.72
CA GLU A 210 -4.97 -20.36 -13.23
C GLU A 210 -5.38 -20.75 -11.81
N ALA A 211 -5.58 -19.76 -10.93
CA ALA A 211 -6.04 -19.99 -9.56
C ALA A 211 -7.45 -20.60 -9.52
N LEU A 212 -8.38 -20.08 -10.33
CA LEU A 212 -9.73 -20.63 -10.43
C LEU A 212 -9.71 -22.08 -10.91
N LEU A 213 -8.94 -22.39 -11.94
CA LEU A 213 -8.79 -23.77 -12.45
C LEU A 213 -8.17 -24.71 -11.39
N THR A 214 -7.23 -24.20 -10.61
CA THR A 214 -6.56 -24.97 -9.55
C THR A 214 -7.52 -25.21 -8.39
N PHE A 215 -8.19 -24.18 -7.90
CA PHE A 215 -9.16 -24.30 -6.81
C PHE A 215 -10.38 -25.13 -7.22
N GLY A 216 -10.88 -24.95 -8.44
CA GLY A 216 -11.99 -25.77 -8.96
C GLY A 216 -11.69 -27.26 -8.93
N LYS A 217 -10.45 -27.66 -9.30
CA LYS A 217 -10.01 -29.06 -9.26
C LYS A 217 -9.78 -29.60 -7.84
N LEU A 218 -9.22 -28.75 -6.94
CA LEU A 218 -8.86 -29.18 -5.57
C LEU A 218 -10.07 -29.25 -4.64
N TYR A 219 -11.03 -28.34 -4.81
CA TYR A 219 -12.15 -28.16 -3.86
C TYR A 219 -13.50 -28.55 -4.45
N GLU A 220 -13.55 -29.06 -5.69
CA GLU A 220 -14.79 -29.45 -6.37
C GLU A 220 -15.86 -28.33 -6.34
N LEU A 221 -15.43 -27.07 -6.53
CA LEU A 221 -16.31 -25.91 -6.45
C LEU A 221 -17.25 -25.87 -7.66
N PRO A 222 -18.58 -26.04 -7.49
CA PRO A 222 -19.51 -26.14 -8.60
C PRO A 222 -19.69 -24.85 -9.40
N GLU A 223 -19.23 -23.73 -8.87
CA GLU A 223 -19.35 -22.41 -9.53
C GLU A 223 -18.23 -22.12 -10.55
N ILE A 224 -17.24 -23.04 -10.72
CA ILE A 224 -16.08 -22.85 -11.57
C ILE A 224 -16.01 -23.88 -12.72
N SER A 225 -16.98 -24.78 -12.78
CA SER A 225 -17.08 -25.84 -13.80
C SER A 225 -17.78 -25.40 -15.09
#